data_88f1996d9e0fab6d92173d5d4ea23309
#
_entry.id   88f1996d9e0fab6d92173d5d4ea23309
#
_cell.length_a   1.000
_cell.length_b   1.000
_cell.length_c   1.000
_cell.angle_alpha   90.00
_cell.angle_beta   90.00
_cell.angle_gamma   90.00
#
_symmetry.space_group_name_H-M   'P 1'
#
loop_
_entity.id
_entity.type
_entity.pdbx_description
1 polymer ?
#
loop_
_entity_poly.entity_id
_entity_poly.type
_entity_poly.pdbx_seq_one_letter_code
_entity_poly.pdbx_strand_id
1 'polypeptide(L)'
;MASKTFFCIDAHTCGNPVRVVAGGGPFLKGETMMEKRLHFLKEYDWIRKGLMFEPRGHDMMSGSILYPPQDEQNDVGVLFIETSGCLPMCGHGTIGTVTIAIEEGLIIPKVPGKLRLETPAGLVFVEYKQEGKKVKSVKLTNVKSFLAAENLEIECPDLGKIKVDVAYGGNFYAIVDLQENFSGLENYKADQLISWSGVCRERLNENYSFIHPENEHIKGLSHMLWTGKTISPAASARNAVFYGDKAIDRSPCGTGTSARMAQWYAKGKLKKGDEFVHESIIGSQFTGRIEEETTVAGKSAIAPSIEGWAIVYGYNTIKIDDDDPYAHGFQVI
;
A
#
# COMPACT_ATOMS: atom_id res chain seq x y z
N MET A 1 2.03 -26.90 -23.94
CA MET A 1 1.44 -25.88 -23.06
C MET A 1 2.21 -24.59 -23.25
N ALA A 2 1.59 -23.45 -23.14
CA ALA A 2 2.22 -22.19 -23.53
C ALA A 2 2.90 -21.54 -22.31
N SER A 3 4.21 -21.33 -22.39
CA SER A 3 4.88 -20.46 -21.42
C SER A 3 4.45 -19.01 -21.63
N LYS A 4 4.30 -18.25 -20.56
CA LYS A 4 4.02 -16.80 -20.61
C LYS A 4 5.23 -16.00 -20.15
N THR A 5 5.51 -14.95 -20.88
CA THR A 5 6.66 -14.08 -20.63
C THR A 5 6.17 -12.69 -20.25
N PHE A 6 6.73 -12.14 -19.17
CA PHE A 6 6.45 -10.81 -18.66
C PHE A 6 7.72 -9.97 -18.70
N PHE A 7 7.64 -8.78 -19.24
CA PHE A 7 8.69 -7.79 -19.09
C PHE A 7 8.38 -6.93 -17.89
N CYS A 8 9.26 -6.94 -16.91
CA CYS A 8 9.10 -6.27 -15.62
C CYS A 8 10.22 -5.26 -15.39
N ILE A 9 9.89 -4.16 -14.74
CA ILE A 9 10.85 -3.15 -14.29
C ILE A 9 10.75 -3.08 -12.77
N ASP A 10 11.87 -3.27 -12.10
CA ASP A 10 11.96 -3.34 -10.65
C ASP A 10 12.56 -2.05 -10.09
N ALA A 11 11.92 -1.56 -9.03
CA ALA A 11 12.33 -0.40 -8.25
C ALA A 11 12.12 -0.68 -6.75
N HIS A 12 12.55 0.25 -5.92
CA HIS A 12 12.10 0.31 -4.54
C HIS A 12 11.58 1.71 -4.22
N THR A 13 10.50 1.79 -3.45
CA THR A 13 9.99 3.02 -2.85
C THR A 13 10.45 3.09 -1.41
N CYS A 14 11.36 3.99 -1.09
CA CYS A 14 11.88 4.15 0.27
C CYS A 14 12.28 2.81 0.92
N GLY A 15 12.86 1.89 0.14
CA GLY A 15 13.32 0.57 0.57
C GLY A 15 12.35 -0.58 0.32
N ASN A 16 11.05 -0.33 0.11
CA ASN A 16 10.10 -1.41 -0.19
C ASN A 16 10.06 -1.70 -1.71
N PRO A 17 10.17 -2.98 -2.13
CA PRO A 17 10.25 -3.33 -3.55
C PRO A 17 8.94 -3.04 -4.29
N VAL A 18 9.08 -2.63 -5.55
CA VAL A 18 7.98 -2.42 -6.48
C VAL A 18 8.36 -2.97 -7.85
N ARG A 19 7.55 -3.87 -8.40
CA ARG A 19 7.68 -4.44 -9.74
C ARG A 19 6.56 -3.95 -10.64
N VAL A 20 6.87 -3.25 -11.71
CA VAL A 20 5.89 -2.87 -12.74
C VAL A 20 5.93 -3.87 -13.87
N VAL A 21 4.79 -4.47 -14.20
CA VAL A 21 4.63 -5.29 -15.39
C VAL A 21 4.42 -4.34 -16.58
N ALA A 22 5.50 -4.11 -17.32
CA ALA A 22 5.54 -3.21 -18.48
C ALA A 22 5.15 -3.91 -19.80
N GLY A 23 5.10 -5.24 -19.79
CA GLY A 23 4.66 -6.04 -20.96
C GLY A 23 4.23 -7.45 -20.57
N GLY A 24 3.32 -8.05 -21.37
CA GLY A 24 2.80 -9.40 -21.12
C GLY A 24 1.58 -9.46 -20.18
N GLY A 25 1.12 -8.33 -19.66
CA GLY A 25 -0.09 -8.28 -18.83
C GLY A 25 -1.34 -8.76 -19.57
N PRO A 26 -2.35 -9.31 -18.85
CA PRO A 26 -3.56 -9.85 -19.45
C PRO A 26 -4.49 -8.73 -19.91
N PHE A 27 -5.28 -9.00 -20.94
CA PHE A 27 -6.42 -8.13 -21.28
C PHE A 27 -7.55 -8.34 -20.28
N LEU A 28 -7.99 -7.28 -19.62
CA LEU A 28 -9.05 -7.34 -18.61
C LEU A 28 -10.36 -6.78 -19.12
N LYS A 29 -11.45 -7.45 -18.75
CA LYS A 29 -12.82 -7.01 -18.99
C LYS A 29 -13.28 -6.10 -17.84
N GLY A 30 -14.13 -5.13 -18.15
CA GLY A 30 -14.73 -4.20 -17.20
C GLY A 30 -14.60 -2.74 -17.64
N GLU A 31 -15.57 -1.94 -17.26
CA GLU A 31 -15.65 -0.49 -17.56
C GLU A 31 -14.97 0.36 -16.47
N THR A 32 -14.70 -0.23 -15.31
CA THR A 32 -14.02 0.42 -14.19
C THR A 32 -12.78 -0.37 -13.76
N MET A 33 -11.83 0.27 -13.09
CA MET A 33 -10.68 -0.44 -12.54
C MET A 33 -11.08 -1.43 -11.43
N MET A 34 -12.20 -1.22 -10.73
CA MET A 34 -12.73 -2.20 -9.78
C MET A 34 -13.22 -3.46 -10.51
N GLU A 35 -13.97 -3.32 -11.59
CA GLU A 35 -14.41 -4.48 -12.39
C GLU A 35 -13.25 -5.23 -13.02
N LYS A 36 -12.24 -4.51 -13.53
CA LYS A 36 -11.00 -5.11 -14.02
C LYS A 36 -10.26 -5.88 -12.92
N ARG A 37 -10.22 -5.34 -11.70
CA ARG A 37 -9.67 -6.03 -10.53
C ARG A 37 -10.41 -7.33 -10.22
N LEU A 38 -11.75 -7.30 -10.22
CA LEU A 38 -12.56 -8.50 -9.98
C LEU A 38 -12.34 -9.55 -11.07
N HIS A 39 -12.25 -9.14 -12.34
CA HIS A 39 -11.92 -10.04 -13.44
C HIS A 39 -10.51 -10.62 -13.31
N PHE A 40 -9.52 -9.79 -12.92
CA PHE A 40 -8.15 -10.24 -12.68
C PHE A 40 -8.09 -11.28 -11.55
N LEU A 41 -8.75 -11.03 -10.44
CA LEU A 41 -8.80 -11.97 -9.31
C LEU A 41 -9.43 -13.30 -9.69
N LYS A 42 -10.46 -13.26 -10.54
CA LYS A 42 -11.16 -14.46 -10.97
C LYS A 42 -10.37 -15.32 -11.95
N GLU A 43 -9.71 -14.68 -12.94
CA GLU A 43 -9.16 -15.39 -14.10
C GLU A 43 -7.62 -15.36 -14.16
N TYR A 44 -6.98 -14.39 -13.50
CA TYR A 44 -5.56 -14.10 -13.70
C TYR A 44 -4.73 -13.95 -12.40
N ASP A 45 -5.29 -14.28 -11.22
CA ASP A 45 -4.56 -14.15 -9.94
C ASP A 45 -3.27 -14.98 -9.90
N TRP A 46 -3.17 -16.02 -10.73
CA TRP A 46 -1.97 -16.81 -10.93
C TRP A 46 -0.78 -15.95 -11.41
N ILE A 47 -1.02 -14.86 -12.17
CA ILE A 47 0.04 -13.92 -12.61
C ILE A 47 0.63 -13.21 -11.38
N ARG A 48 -0.23 -12.71 -10.48
CA ARG A 48 0.21 -12.10 -9.23
C ARG A 48 1.05 -13.09 -8.41
N LYS A 49 0.53 -14.28 -8.19
CA LYS A 49 1.24 -15.32 -7.46
C LYS A 49 2.58 -15.66 -8.11
N GLY A 50 2.59 -15.89 -9.42
CA GLY A 50 3.79 -16.24 -10.18
C GLY A 50 4.86 -15.14 -10.19
N LEU A 51 4.49 -13.85 -10.06
CA LEU A 51 5.42 -12.73 -10.12
C LEU A 51 5.81 -12.19 -8.74
N MET A 52 4.95 -12.35 -7.71
CA MET A 52 5.15 -11.77 -6.38
C MET A 52 5.72 -12.77 -5.37
N PHE A 53 5.41 -14.07 -5.50
CA PHE A 53 5.91 -15.12 -4.61
C PHE A 53 7.23 -15.71 -5.11
N GLU A 54 7.90 -16.46 -4.24
CA GLU A 54 9.07 -17.26 -4.62
C GLU A 54 8.71 -18.29 -5.71
N PRO A 55 9.62 -18.62 -6.63
CA PRO A 55 11.03 -18.22 -6.70
C PRO A 55 11.27 -16.92 -7.50
N ARG A 56 10.25 -16.25 -8.02
CA ARG A 56 10.37 -15.06 -8.88
C ARG A 56 10.15 -13.74 -8.16
N GLY A 57 9.61 -13.78 -6.97
CA GLY A 57 9.43 -12.69 -6.01
C GLY A 57 9.89 -13.10 -4.62
N HIS A 58 9.34 -12.49 -3.59
CA HIS A 58 9.60 -12.77 -2.17
C HIS A 58 8.47 -12.18 -1.31
N ASP A 59 8.44 -12.49 -0.01
CA ASP A 59 7.33 -12.12 0.90
C ASP A 59 6.97 -10.62 0.92
N MET A 60 7.92 -9.73 0.67
CA MET A 60 7.70 -8.28 0.64
C MET A 60 7.42 -7.73 -0.75
N MET A 61 7.35 -8.58 -1.79
CA MET A 61 7.18 -8.11 -3.16
C MET A 61 5.81 -7.48 -3.35
N SER A 62 5.81 -6.27 -3.90
CA SER A 62 4.64 -5.62 -4.44
C SER A 62 4.87 -5.20 -5.88
N GLY A 63 3.80 -4.92 -6.60
CA GLY A 63 3.92 -4.50 -7.99
C GLY A 63 2.63 -3.91 -8.52
N SER A 64 2.67 -3.58 -9.80
CA SER A 64 1.51 -3.05 -10.51
C SER A 64 1.50 -3.49 -11.98
N ILE A 65 0.31 -3.41 -12.57
CA ILE A 65 0.09 -3.60 -13.99
C ILE A 65 -0.60 -2.34 -14.52
N LEU A 66 -0.07 -1.79 -15.60
CA LEU A 66 -0.62 -0.58 -16.23
C LEU A 66 -1.64 -0.94 -17.30
N TYR A 67 -2.71 -0.17 -17.35
CA TYR A 67 -3.78 -0.27 -18.35
C TYR A 67 -4.10 1.09 -18.95
N PRO A 68 -4.62 1.14 -20.19
CA PRO A 68 -5.24 2.35 -20.69
C PRO A 68 -6.33 2.85 -19.73
N PRO A 69 -6.45 4.17 -19.52
CA PRO A 69 -7.52 4.73 -18.70
C PRO A 69 -8.88 4.48 -19.34
N GLN A 70 -9.94 4.43 -18.55
CA GLN A 70 -11.31 4.32 -19.05
C GLN A 70 -11.86 5.70 -19.45
N ASP A 71 -11.57 6.72 -18.64
CA ASP A 71 -11.86 8.11 -18.96
C ASP A 71 -10.63 8.72 -19.66
N GLU A 72 -10.84 9.22 -20.88
CA GLU A 72 -9.80 9.88 -21.67
C GLU A 72 -9.19 11.11 -20.97
N GLN A 73 -9.81 11.67 -19.94
CA GLN A 73 -9.23 12.74 -19.14
C GLN A 73 -8.15 12.26 -18.19
N ASN A 74 -8.10 10.97 -17.88
CA ASN A 74 -7.10 10.35 -17.02
C ASN A 74 -5.88 9.87 -17.80
N ASP A 75 -4.75 9.66 -17.15
CA ASP A 75 -3.50 9.30 -17.81
C ASP A 75 -3.31 7.78 -17.91
N VAL A 76 -3.70 7.03 -16.87
CA VAL A 76 -3.47 5.58 -16.80
C VAL A 76 -4.39 4.90 -15.79
N GLY A 77 -4.75 3.64 -16.05
CA GLY A 77 -5.32 2.72 -15.09
C GLY A 77 -4.23 1.87 -14.43
N VAL A 78 -4.32 1.64 -13.13
CA VAL A 78 -3.32 0.88 -12.35
C VAL A 78 -4.01 -0.21 -11.52
N LEU A 79 -3.54 -1.45 -11.67
CA LEU A 79 -3.83 -2.55 -10.75
C LEU A 79 -2.62 -2.80 -9.86
N PHE A 80 -2.83 -2.83 -8.54
CA PHE A 80 -1.79 -3.17 -7.58
C PHE A 80 -1.85 -4.65 -7.23
N ILE A 81 -0.72 -5.32 -7.42
CA ILE A 81 -0.55 -6.75 -7.14
C ILE A 81 0.52 -6.94 -6.07
N GLU A 82 0.17 -7.63 -5.01
CA GLU A 82 1.06 -7.87 -3.87
C GLU A 82 0.96 -9.32 -3.40
N THR A 83 1.84 -9.70 -2.48
CA THR A 83 1.71 -10.99 -1.79
C THR A 83 0.41 -11.08 -1.00
N SER A 84 -0.09 -9.97 -0.46
CA SER A 84 -1.38 -9.87 0.24
C SER A 84 -2.62 -9.94 -0.66
N GLY A 85 -2.45 -9.79 -1.97
CA GLY A 85 -3.57 -9.82 -2.93
C GLY A 85 -3.48 -8.74 -4.00
N CYS A 86 -4.57 -8.56 -4.73
CA CYS A 86 -4.76 -7.44 -5.64
C CYS A 86 -5.45 -6.32 -4.87
N LEU A 87 -4.68 -5.31 -4.45
CA LEU A 87 -5.18 -4.24 -3.57
C LEU A 87 -6.01 -3.19 -4.30
N PRO A 88 -7.01 -2.59 -3.63
CA PRO A 88 -7.74 -1.45 -4.19
C PRO A 88 -6.86 -0.20 -4.39
N MET A 89 -5.91 0.01 -3.48
CA MET A 89 -4.95 1.12 -3.50
C MET A 89 -3.66 0.70 -2.81
N CYS A 90 -2.53 1.22 -3.31
CA CYS A 90 -1.21 1.01 -2.72
C CYS A 90 -0.39 2.30 -2.84
N GLY A 91 -0.10 2.97 -1.72
CA GLY A 91 0.59 4.27 -1.72
C GLY A 91 2.05 4.18 -2.16
N HIS A 92 2.84 3.27 -1.56
CA HIS A 92 4.24 3.08 -1.98
C HIS A 92 4.33 2.51 -3.40
N GLY A 93 3.39 1.61 -3.75
CA GLY A 93 3.27 1.08 -5.11
C GLY A 93 3.00 2.19 -6.13
N THR A 94 2.15 3.18 -5.81
CA THR A 94 1.91 4.35 -6.66
C THR A 94 3.18 5.16 -6.88
N ILE A 95 3.95 5.45 -5.83
CA ILE A 95 5.21 6.20 -5.93
C ILE A 95 6.19 5.47 -6.84
N GLY A 96 6.40 4.17 -6.63
CA GLY A 96 7.29 3.35 -7.46
C GLY A 96 6.81 3.22 -8.89
N THR A 97 5.52 2.97 -9.09
CA THR A 97 4.89 2.84 -10.41
C THR A 97 5.03 4.12 -11.23
N VAL A 98 4.74 5.28 -10.63
CA VAL A 98 4.87 6.59 -11.30
C VAL A 98 6.33 6.88 -11.64
N THR A 99 7.24 6.63 -10.71
CA THR A 99 8.68 6.81 -10.97
C THR A 99 9.14 5.97 -12.17
N ILE A 100 8.83 4.67 -12.18
CA ILE A 100 9.16 3.77 -13.29
C ILE A 100 8.50 4.26 -14.59
N ALA A 101 7.21 4.55 -14.54
CA ALA A 101 6.44 4.87 -15.74
C ALA A 101 6.91 6.16 -16.43
N ILE A 102 7.33 7.16 -15.65
CA ILE A 102 7.87 8.44 -16.18
C ILE A 102 9.32 8.27 -16.63
N GLU A 103 10.19 7.65 -15.82
CA GLU A 103 11.62 7.49 -16.19
C GLU A 103 11.81 6.62 -17.42
N GLU A 104 10.96 5.60 -17.59
CA GLU A 104 11.04 4.62 -18.69
C GLU A 104 10.10 4.95 -19.87
N GLY A 105 9.36 6.05 -19.79
CA GLY A 105 8.47 6.50 -20.87
C GLY A 105 7.28 5.58 -21.13
N LEU A 106 6.82 4.83 -20.12
CA LEU A 106 5.63 3.96 -20.23
C LEU A 106 4.35 4.77 -20.27
N ILE A 107 4.37 5.99 -19.75
CA ILE A 107 3.26 6.94 -19.73
C ILE A 107 3.76 8.28 -20.24
N ILE A 108 2.97 8.93 -21.10
CA ILE A 108 3.16 10.32 -21.50
C ILE A 108 2.10 11.13 -20.75
N PRO A 109 2.48 11.91 -19.72
CA PRO A 109 1.52 12.69 -18.96
C PRO A 109 0.86 13.76 -19.81
N LYS A 110 -0.47 13.94 -19.69
CA LYS A 110 -1.22 15.01 -20.35
C LYS A 110 -0.80 16.39 -19.86
N VAL A 111 -0.43 16.48 -18.60
CA VAL A 111 0.11 17.70 -17.98
C VAL A 111 1.47 17.37 -17.36
N PRO A 112 2.58 17.94 -17.83
CA PRO A 112 3.90 17.71 -17.25
C PRO A 112 3.90 17.94 -15.73
N GLY A 113 4.48 17.01 -14.97
CA GLY A 113 4.53 17.06 -13.50
C GLY A 113 3.28 16.59 -12.79
N LYS A 114 2.22 16.18 -13.53
CA LYS A 114 0.94 15.71 -12.94
C LYS A 114 0.44 14.46 -13.64
N LEU A 115 -0.21 13.60 -12.88
CA LEU A 115 -0.91 12.41 -13.40
C LEU A 115 -2.25 12.21 -12.69
N ARG A 116 -3.20 11.67 -13.43
CA ARG A 116 -4.51 11.21 -12.94
C ARG A 116 -4.56 9.70 -13.13
N LEU A 117 -4.48 8.96 -12.04
CA LEU A 117 -4.47 7.50 -12.04
C LEU A 117 -5.84 6.96 -11.66
N GLU A 118 -6.41 6.12 -12.51
CA GLU A 118 -7.57 5.31 -12.15
C GLU A 118 -7.11 4.08 -11.36
N THR A 119 -7.62 3.91 -10.15
CA THR A 119 -7.36 2.75 -9.31
C THR A 119 -8.68 2.07 -8.94
N PRO A 120 -8.67 0.82 -8.46
CA PRO A 120 -9.89 0.19 -7.96
C PRO A 120 -10.55 0.94 -6.79
N ALA A 121 -9.79 1.70 -5.99
CA ALA A 121 -10.34 2.55 -4.92
C ALA A 121 -10.88 3.89 -5.41
N GLY A 122 -10.64 4.26 -6.68
CA GLY A 122 -11.06 5.52 -7.27
C GLY A 122 -9.92 6.27 -7.94
N LEU A 123 -10.16 7.55 -8.24
CA LEU A 123 -9.20 8.43 -8.91
C LEU A 123 -8.17 8.95 -7.91
N VAL A 124 -6.90 8.85 -8.29
CA VAL A 124 -5.75 9.32 -7.51
C VAL A 124 -5.02 10.40 -8.29
N PHE A 125 -4.87 11.56 -7.68
CA PHE A 125 -4.10 12.67 -8.26
C PHE A 125 -2.67 12.59 -7.77
N VAL A 126 -1.74 12.67 -8.74
CA VAL A 126 -0.30 12.59 -8.48
C VAL A 126 0.39 13.82 -9.03
N GLU A 127 1.29 14.38 -8.24
CA GLU A 127 2.28 15.37 -8.66
C GLU A 127 3.67 14.73 -8.53
N TYR A 128 4.56 14.99 -9.49
CA TYR A 128 5.94 14.51 -9.41
C TYR A 128 6.93 15.61 -9.79
N LYS A 129 8.10 15.56 -9.15
CA LYS A 129 9.22 16.44 -9.46
C LYS A 129 10.26 15.65 -10.24
N GLN A 130 10.67 16.17 -11.39
CA GLN A 130 11.63 15.53 -12.29
C GLN A 130 12.83 16.44 -12.55
N GLU A 131 14.03 15.87 -12.50
CA GLU A 131 15.27 16.53 -12.88
C GLU A 131 15.96 15.70 -13.98
N GLY A 132 16.04 16.24 -15.19
CA GLY A 132 16.48 15.47 -16.34
C GLY A 132 15.56 14.27 -16.59
N LYS A 133 16.12 13.06 -16.54
CA LYS A 133 15.36 11.81 -16.70
C LYS A 133 14.91 11.21 -15.37
N LYS A 134 15.34 11.78 -14.22
CA LYS A 134 15.08 11.20 -12.89
C LYS A 134 13.92 11.86 -12.16
N VAL A 135 13.00 11.06 -11.68
CA VAL A 135 11.93 11.48 -10.78
C VAL A 135 12.49 11.57 -9.36
N LYS A 136 12.46 12.76 -8.77
CA LYS A 136 13.02 13.05 -7.44
C LYS A 136 12.04 12.79 -6.32
N SER A 137 10.77 13.11 -6.55
CA SER A 137 9.71 12.82 -5.60
C SER A 137 8.38 12.64 -6.33
N VAL A 138 7.51 11.88 -5.70
CA VAL A 138 6.12 11.66 -6.13
C VAL A 138 5.23 11.96 -4.94
N LYS A 139 4.30 12.89 -5.13
CA LYS A 139 3.25 13.25 -4.18
C LYS A 139 1.91 12.74 -4.73
N LEU A 140 1.21 11.97 -3.94
CA LEU A 140 -0.15 11.54 -4.28
C LEU A 140 -1.15 12.11 -3.28
N THR A 141 -2.29 12.60 -3.76
CA THR A 141 -3.46 12.86 -2.92
C THR A 141 -4.24 11.56 -2.86
N ASN A 142 -4.29 11.00 -1.67
CA ASN A 142 -4.90 9.70 -1.43
C ASN A 142 -6.41 9.82 -1.27
N VAL A 143 -7.08 8.67 -1.23
CA VAL A 143 -8.53 8.60 -0.96
C VAL A 143 -8.86 9.14 0.44
N LYS A 144 -10.11 9.57 0.64
CA LYS A 144 -10.59 10.04 1.93
C LYS A 144 -10.31 9.01 3.02
N SER A 145 -9.69 9.48 4.11
CA SER A 145 -9.22 8.65 5.22
C SER A 145 -9.90 9.05 6.51
N PHE A 146 -10.26 8.07 7.34
CA PHE A 146 -11.04 8.32 8.56
C PHE A 146 -10.73 7.29 9.64
N LEU A 147 -10.98 7.67 10.91
CA LEU A 147 -10.95 6.77 12.04
C LEU A 147 -12.24 5.94 12.07
N ALA A 148 -12.12 4.63 11.92
CA ALA A 148 -13.27 3.71 11.84
C ALA A 148 -13.73 3.25 13.21
N ALA A 149 -12.80 2.92 14.11
CA ALA A 149 -13.06 2.48 15.48
C ALA A 149 -11.90 2.84 16.41
N GLU A 150 -12.19 2.98 17.69
CA GLU A 150 -11.21 3.33 18.72
C GLU A 150 -11.24 2.32 19.88
N ASN A 151 -10.07 2.10 20.48
CA ASN A 151 -9.91 1.34 21.71
C ASN A 151 -10.52 -0.07 21.68
N LEU A 152 -10.45 -0.75 20.51
CA LEU A 152 -10.86 -2.14 20.41
C LEU A 152 -9.87 -3.00 21.19
N GLU A 153 -10.39 -3.89 22.05
CA GLU A 153 -9.56 -4.80 22.84
C GLU A 153 -9.40 -6.14 22.14
N ILE A 154 -8.17 -6.61 22.06
CA ILE A 154 -7.84 -7.96 21.54
C ILE A 154 -6.78 -8.61 22.41
N GLU A 155 -6.80 -9.94 22.46
CA GLU A 155 -5.73 -10.72 23.04
C GLU A 155 -4.60 -10.88 22.03
N CYS A 156 -3.39 -10.42 22.35
CA CYS A 156 -2.19 -10.54 21.54
C CYS A 156 -1.25 -11.56 22.17
N PRO A 157 -0.68 -12.52 21.42
CA PRO A 157 0.29 -13.45 21.98
C PRO A 157 1.43 -12.68 22.68
N ASP A 158 1.93 -13.21 23.78
CA ASP A 158 3.03 -12.69 24.61
C ASP A 158 2.80 -11.31 25.25
N LEU A 159 1.93 -10.47 24.66
CA LEU A 159 1.59 -9.14 25.18
C LEU A 159 0.32 -9.15 26.05
N GLY A 160 -0.52 -10.19 25.94
CA GLY A 160 -1.84 -10.21 26.60
C GLY A 160 -2.82 -9.25 25.92
N LYS A 161 -3.71 -8.67 26.71
CA LYS A 161 -4.75 -7.80 26.20
C LYS A 161 -4.19 -6.44 25.79
N ILE A 162 -4.31 -6.10 24.50
CA ILE A 162 -3.91 -4.80 23.94
C ILE A 162 -5.11 -4.03 23.40
N LYS A 163 -4.98 -2.71 23.33
CA LYS A 163 -5.94 -1.81 22.67
C LYS A 163 -5.42 -1.38 21.32
N VAL A 164 -6.32 -1.36 20.33
CA VAL A 164 -6.01 -0.91 18.99
C VAL A 164 -7.07 0.07 18.51
N ASP A 165 -6.66 1.04 17.70
CA ASP A 165 -7.56 1.84 16.90
C ASP A 165 -7.62 1.26 15.49
N VAL A 166 -8.75 1.43 14.80
CA VAL A 166 -8.86 1.03 13.41
C VAL A 166 -9.15 2.25 12.55
N ALA A 167 -8.27 2.52 11.58
CA ALA A 167 -8.43 3.62 10.64
C ALA A 167 -8.35 3.14 9.19
N TYR A 168 -9.04 3.86 8.31
CA TYR A 168 -9.02 3.65 6.87
C TYR A 168 -8.15 4.70 6.19
N GLY A 169 -7.25 4.26 5.33
CA GLY A 169 -6.36 5.12 4.52
C GLY A 169 -6.21 4.62 3.07
N GLY A 170 -7.23 3.93 2.55
CA GLY A 170 -7.21 3.14 1.31
C GLY A 170 -7.34 1.64 1.58
N ASN A 171 -6.94 1.21 2.77
CA ASN A 171 -7.18 -0.09 3.38
C ASN A 171 -7.47 0.12 4.88
N PHE A 172 -8.02 -0.88 5.57
CA PHE A 172 -8.20 -0.83 7.03
C PHE A 172 -6.94 -1.28 7.76
N TYR A 173 -6.52 -0.46 8.72
CA TYR A 173 -5.33 -0.64 9.56
C TYR A 173 -5.71 -0.72 11.03
N ALA A 174 -5.30 -1.77 11.73
CA ALA A 174 -5.28 -1.75 13.18
C ALA A 174 -3.97 -1.11 13.65
N ILE A 175 -4.10 -0.04 14.40
CA ILE A 175 -2.98 0.78 14.88
C ILE A 175 -2.76 0.46 16.35
N VAL A 176 -1.56 -0.04 16.66
CA VAL A 176 -1.12 -0.35 18.02
C VAL A 176 -0.22 0.78 18.50
N ASP A 177 -0.77 1.68 19.31
CA ASP A 177 0.00 2.73 19.96
C ASP A 177 0.74 2.18 21.21
N LEU A 178 1.77 2.92 21.65
CA LEU A 178 2.48 2.61 22.88
C LEU A 178 1.48 2.52 24.05
N GLN A 179 1.58 1.48 24.85
CA GLN A 179 0.73 1.18 26.00
C GLN A 179 1.49 0.34 27.01
N GLU A 180 0.91 0.04 28.18
CA GLU A 180 1.60 -0.60 29.28
C GLU A 180 2.36 -1.87 28.88
N ASN A 181 1.75 -2.73 28.08
CA ASN A 181 2.29 -4.01 27.63
C ASN A 181 2.88 -3.99 26.21
N PHE A 182 2.94 -2.83 25.55
CA PHE A 182 3.64 -2.62 24.27
C PHE A 182 4.44 -1.32 24.31
N SER A 183 5.73 -1.46 24.52
CA SER A 183 6.67 -0.35 24.75
C SER A 183 7.25 0.32 23.49
N GLY A 184 6.84 -0.15 22.29
CA GLY A 184 7.26 0.37 21.00
C GLY A 184 8.04 -0.63 20.17
N LEU A 185 7.90 -0.52 18.85
CA LEU A 185 8.44 -1.48 17.86
C LEU A 185 9.95 -1.71 17.98
N GLU A 186 10.70 -0.74 18.50
CA GLU A 186 12.16 -0.82 18.69
C GLU A 186 12.59 -1.85 19.74
N ASN A 187 11.69 -2.30 20.58
CA ASN A 187 11.96 -3.27 21.65
C ASN A 187 11.69 -4.72 21.22
N TYR A 188 11.26 -4.95 19.98
CA TYR A 188 10.87 -6.26 19.48
C TYR A 188 11.54 -6.56 18.14
N LYS A 189 11.72 -7.86 17.87
CA LYS A 189 12.24 -8.31 16.57
C LYS A 189 11.12 -8.32 15.53
N ALA A 190 11.49 -8.21 14.25
CA ALA A 190 10.54 -8.21 13.16
C ALA A 190 9.70 -9.50 13.08
N ASP A 191 10.29 -10.65 13.37
CA ASP A 191 9.62 -11.95 13.42
C ASP A 191 8.53 -12.02 14.51
N GLN A 192 8.75 -11.41 15.68
CA GLN A 192 7.73 -11.28 16.73
C GLN A 192 6.55 -10.41 16.25
N LEU A 193 6.84 -9.23 15.68
CA LEU A 193 5.81 -8.34 15.14
C LEU A 193 5.01 -9.03 14.04
N ILE A 194 5.64 -9.81 13.15
CA ILE A 194 4.98 -10.60 12.11
C ILE A 194 4.04 -11.64 12.73
N SER A 195 4.55 -12.44 13.67
CA SER A 195 3.77 -13.49 14.33
C SER A 195 2.55 -12.92 15.05
N TRP A 196 2.72 -11.87 15.83
CA TRP A 196 1.61 -11.21 16.52
C TRP A 196 0.60 -10.59 15.57
N SER A 197 1.07 -10.00 14.48
CA SER A 197 0.21 -9.35 13.49
C SER A 197 -0.77 -10.31 12.85
N GLY A 198 -0.32 -11.51 12.46
CA GLY A 198 -1.19 -12.53 11.88
C GLY A 198 -2.35 -12.87 12.81
N VAL A 199 -2.02 -13.24 14.07
CA VAL A 199 -3.01 -13.62 15.08
C VAL A 199 -3.95 -12.46 15.43
N CYS A 200 -3.39 -11.25 15.63
CA CYS A 200 -4.20 -10.08 15.97
C CYS A 200 -5.16 -9.69 14.86
N ARG A 201 -4.71 -9.73 13.60
CA ARG A 201 -5.53 -9.45 12.42
C ARG A 201 -6.69 -10.43 12.28
N GLU A 202 -6.44 -11.72 12.45
CA GLU A 202 -7.47 -12.76 12.43
C GLU A 202 -8.52 -12.52 13.51
N ARG A 203 -8.09 -12.35 14.76
CA ARG A 203 -8.99 -12.09 15.89
C ARG A 203 -9.83 -10.82 15.71
N LEU A 204 -9.24 -9.76 15.15
CA LEU A 204 -9.99 -8.53 14.84
C LEU A 204 -11.08 -8.78 13.80
N ASN A 205 -10.77 -9.54 12.72
CA ASN A 205 -11.75 -9.86 11.69
C ASN A 205 -12.83 -10.85 12.15
N GLU A 206 -12.53 -11.73 13.10
CA GLU A 206 -13.50 -12.63 13.72
C GLU A 206 -14.47 -11.88 14.64
N ASN A 207 -13.97 -10.92 15.43
CA ASN A 207 -14.75 -10.26 16.45
C ASN A 207 -15.45 -8.98 15.98
N TYR A 208 -14.96 -8.36 14.88
CA TYR A 208 -15.46 -7.08 14.39
C TYR A 208 -15.62 -7.10 12.87
N SER A 209 -16.56 -6.29 12.37
CA SER A 209 -16.77 -6.11 10.93
C SER A 209 -16.28 -4.74 10.49
N PHE A 210 -15.36 -4.71 9.55
CA PHE A 210 -14.81 -3.48 8.96
C PHE A 210 -15.25 -3.41 7.49
N ILE A 211 -16.18 -2.51 7.19
CA ILE A 211 -16.71 -2.29 5.83
C ILE A 211 -16.67 -0.78 5.57
N HIS A 212 -16.16 -0.40 4.40
CA HIS A 212 -16.17 1.01 4.00
C HIS A 212 -17.61 1.49 3.80
N PRO A 213 -18.05 2.56 4.48
CA PRO A 213 -19.46 2.90 4.54
C PRO A 213 -20.07 3.38 3.20
N GLU A 214 -19.24 3.77 2.24
CA GLU A 214 -19.64 4.20 0.89
C GLU A 214 -19.26 3.17 -0.20
N ASN A 215 -18.61 2.03 0.15
CA ASN A 215 -18.21 0.99 -0.82
C ASN A 215 -18.10 -0.39 -0.13
N GLU A 216 -19.12 -1.21 -0.22
CA GLU A 216 -19.19 -2.54 0.40
C GLU A 216 -18.16 -3.56 -0.13
N HIS A 217 -17.54 -3.30 -1.28
CA HIS A 217 -16.47 -4.14 -1.83
C HIS A 217 -15.13 -3.92 -1.12
N ILE A 218 -15.00 -2.85 -0.32
CA ILE A 218 -13.83 -2.59 0.53
C ILE A 218 -14.18 -3.04 1.94
N LYS A 219 -13.73 -4.23 2.29
CA LYS A 219 -14.05 -4.87 3.58
C LYS A 219 -12.89 -5.70 4.12
N GLY A 220 -12.91 -5.91 5.43
CA GLY A 220 -11.93 -6.65 6.21
C GLY A 220 -10.71 -5.81 6.58
N LEU A 221 -10.15 -6.11 7.73
CA LEU A 221 -8.89 -5.55 8.19
C LEU A 221 -7.74 -6.32 7.54
N SER A 222 -6.90 -5.63 6.80
CA SER A 222 -5.81 -6.26 6.03
C SER A 222 -4.43 -6.02 6.62
N HIS A 223 -4.26 -4.96 7.45
CA HIS A 223 -2.95 -4.51 7.92
C HIS A 223 -2.92 -4.27 9.42
N MET A 224 -1.75 -4.55 10.03
CA MET A 224 -1.42 -4.12 11.40
C MET A 224 -0.33 -3.05 11.32
N LEU A 225 -0.46 -1.98 12.10
CA LEU A 225 0.49 -0.88 12.18
C LEU A 225 1.00 -0.75 13.62
N TRP A 226 2.22 -1.19 13.85
CA TRP A 226 2.91 -1.08 15.13
C TRP A 226 3.65 0.23 15.22
N THR A 227 3.49 0.99 16.30
CA THR A 227 4.16 2.27 16.46
C THR A 227 5.39 2.16 17.34
N GLY A 228 6.28 3.15 17.29
CA GLY A 228 7.48 3.21 18.10
C GLY A 228 8.08 4.61 18.16
N LYS A 229 9.20 4.73 18.88
CA LYS A 229 9.96 5.97 18.97
C LYS A 229 10.62 6.27 17.62
N THR A 230 10.61 7.54 17.22
CA THR A 230 11.30 8.01 16.02
C THR A 230 12.81 7.89 16.17
N ILE A 231 13.50 7.56 15.07
CA ILE A 231 14.97 7.61 14.99
C ILE A 231 15.39 9.04 14.63
N SER A 232 14.72 9.61 13.63
CA SER A 232 14.96 10.99 13.20
C SER A 232 14.25 12.00 14.10
N PRO A 233 14.93 13.05 14.58
CA PRO A 233 14.28 14.12 15.32
C PRO A 233 13.27 14.92 14.49
N ALA A 234 13.35 14.86 13.16
CA ALA A 234 12.40 15.49 12.24
C ALA A 234 11.12 14.65 12.03
N ALA A 235 11.10 13.39 12.43
CA ALA A 235 9.94 12.53 12.24
C ALA A 235 8.87 12.80 13.30
N SER A 236 7.61 12.87 12.85
CA SER A 236 6.44 13.03 13.72
C SER A 236 6.05 11.72 14.39
N ALA A 237 6.17 10.61 13.67
CA ALA A 237 5.84 9.27 14.13
C ALA A 237 6.66 8.21 13.39
N ARG A 238 6.76 7.01 13.99
CA ARG A 238 7.42 5.84 13.39
C ARG A 238 6.51 4.64 13.42
N ASN A 239 6.59 3.81 12.39
CA ASN A 239 5.80 2.59 12.29
C ASN A 239 6.58 1.40 11.72
N ALA A 240 5.97 0.22 11.95
CA ALA A 240 6.18 -1.00 11.16
C ALA A 240 4.81 -1.50 10.72
N VAL A 241 4.58 -1.61 9.42
CA VAL A 241 3.31 -2.09 8.87
C VAL A 241 3.45 -3.53 8.41
N PHE A 242 2.63 -4.39 8.99
CA PHE A 242 2.48 -5.78 8.56
C PHE A 242 1.39 -5.89 7.50
N TYR A 243 1.68 -6.63 6.44
CA TYR A 243 0.75 -6.98 5.36
C TYR A 243 1.02 -8.40 4.84
N GLY A 244 0.05 -8.95 4.08
CA GLY A 244 0.14 -10.34 3.66
C GLY A 244 0.20 -11.28 4.87
N ASP A 245 1.03 -12.32 4.78
CA ASP A 245 1.19 -13.32 5.85
C ASP A 245 2.53 -13.22 6.59
N LYS A 246 3.54 -12.58 5.97
CA LYS A 246 4.91 -12.51 6.51
C LYS A 246 5.63 -11.19 6.27
N ALA A 247 4.98 -10.20 5.71
CA ALA A 247 5.67 -9.00 5.28
C ALA A 247 5.55 -7.85 6.28
N ILE A 248 6.68 -7.20 6.55
CA ILE A 248 6.75 -5.85 7.13
C ILE A 248 7.16 -4.88 6.02
N ASP A 249 6.39 -3.83 5.80
CA ASP A 249 6.72 -2.77 4.85
C ASP A 249 8.04 -2.10 5.24
N ARG A 250 8.94 -1.95 4.28
CA ARG A 250 10.22 -1.23 4.49
C ARG A 250 10.03 0.27 4.33
N SER A 251 9.03 0.69 3.55
CA SER A 251 8.62 2.09 3.48
C SER A 251 7.76 2.48 4.69
N PRO A 252 7.47 3.77 4.92
CA PRO A 252 6.50 4.19 5.94
C PRO A 252 5.07 3.72 5.70
N CYS A 253 4.77 3.07 4.56
CA CYS A 253 3.45 2.68 4.06
C CYS A 253 2.55 3.89 3.73
N GLY A 254 2.24 4.14 2.47
CA GLY A 254 1.47 5.32 2.04
C GLY A 254 0.04 5.32 2.58
N THR A 255 -0.69 4.22 2.41
CA THR A 255 -2.06 4.07 2.94
C THR A 255 -2.07 3.94 4.46
N GLY A 256 -1.03 3.34 5.06
CA GLY A 256 -0.84 3.31 6.52
C GLY A 256 -0.54 4.70 7.10
N THR A 257 0.25 5.52 6.40
CA THR A 257 0.48 6.93 6.78
C THR A 257 -0.81 7.72 6.73
N SER A 258 -1.63 7.53 5.70
CA SER A 258 -2.95 8.18 5.58
C SER A 258 -3.90 7.76 6.72
N ALA A 259 -3.92 6.47 7.07
CA ALA A 259 -4.70 5.96 8.21
C ALA A 259 -4.20 6.54 9.55
N ARG A 260 -2.88 6.64 9.74
CA ARG A 260 -2.29 7.25 10.94
C ARG A 260 -2.62 8.73 11.05
N MET A 261 -2.54 9.48 9.95
CA MET A 261 -2.92 10.89 9.91
C MET A 261 -4.40 11.07 10.24
N ALA A 262 -5.29 10.22 9.71
CA ALA A 262 -6.71 10.25 10.02
C ALA A 262 -6.99 9.95 11.50
N GLN A 263 -6.28 9.00 12.10
CA GLN A 263 -6.34 8.74 13.53
C GLN A 263 -5.89 9.96 14.36
N TRP A 264 -4.76 10.57 14.00
CA TRP A 264 -4.25 11.75 14.71
C TRP A 264 -5.15 12.96 14.54
N TYR A 265 -5.73 13.15 13.35
CA TYR A 265 -6.71 14.20 13.11
C TYR A 265 -7.94 14.03 13.97
N ALA A 266 -8.54 12.84 13.99
CA ALA A 266 -9.71 12.54 14.81
C ALA A 266 -9.45 12.73 16.33
N LYS A 267 -8.19 12.47 16.77
CA LYS A 267 -7.75 12.67 18.17
C LYS A 267 -7.24 14.09 18.46
N GLY A 268 -7.35 15.02 17.50
CA GLY A 268 -6.91 16.42 17.66
C GLY A 268 -5.39 16.61 17.76
N LYS A 269 -4.59 15.61 17.36
CA LYS A 269 -3.11 15.65 17.38
C LYS A 269 -2.50 16.18 16.08
N LEU A 270 -3.28 16.23 15.01
CA LEU A 270 -2.89 16.74 13.70
C LEU A 270 -4.01 17.62 13.14
N LYS A 271 -3.68 18.71 12.48
CA LYS A 271 -4.64 19.63 11.86
C LYS A 271 -4.21 20.00 10.44
N LYS A 272 -5.11 20.57 9.66
CA LYS A 272 -4.81 21.09 8.33
C LYS A 272 -3.71 22.13 8.41
N GLY A 273 -2.70 22.02 7.54
CA GLY A 273 -1.52 22.87 7.48
C GLY A 273 -0.30 22.29 8.21
N ASP A 274 -0.48 21.29 9.08
CA ASP A 274 0.66 20.60 9.71
C ASP A 274 1.34 19.66 8.68
N GLU A 275 2.66 19.52 8.84
CA GLU A 275 3.44 18.51 8.15
C GLU A 275 3.59 17.28 9.05
N PHE A 276 3.34 16.10 8.49
CA PHE A 276 3.45 14.82 9.18
C PHE A 276 4.55 13.98 8.54
N VAL A 277 5.72 13.94 9.16
CA VAL A 277 6.85 13.11 8.69
C VAL A 277 6.73 11.74 9.34
N HIS A 278 6.40 10.72 8.54
CA HIS A 278 6.24 9.34 9.01
C HIS A 278 7.48 8.52 8.67
N GLU A 279 8.07 7.92 9.68
CA GLU A 279 9.29 7.12 9.57
C GLU A 279 8.97 5.63 9.55
N SER A 280 9.66 4.87 8.73
CA SER A 280 9.53 3.41 8.64
C SER A 280 10.41 2.67 9.65
N ILE A 281 10.26 1.35 9.70
CA ILE A 281 11.10 0.47 10.53
C ILE A 281 12.60 0.62 10.20
N ILE A 282 12.96 0.90 8.93
CA ILE A 282 14.35 1.08 8.46
C ILE A 282 14.80 2.55 8.46
N GLY A 283 13.96 3.50 8.95
CA GLY A 283 14.29 4.91 9.03
C GLY A 283 14.02 5.73 7.75
N SER A 284 13.45 5.12 6.69
CA SER A 284 13.00 5.89 5.53
C SER A 284 11.76 6.70 5.85
N GLN A 285 11.52 7.81 5.14
CA GLN A 285 10.48 8.77 5.50
C GLN A 285 9.55 9.08 4.33
N PHE A 286 8.26 9.27 4.65
CA PHE A 286 7.28 9.94 3.83
C PHE A 286 6.85 11.25 4.50
N THR A 287 6.53 12.24 3.67
CA THR A 287 5.92 13.49 4.14
C THR A 287 4.43 13.46 3.83
N GLY A 288 3.61 13.57 4.86
CA GLY A 288 2.15 13.64 4.76
C GLY A 288 1.63 15.04 5.05
N ARG A 289 0.51 15.43 4.41
CA ARG A 289 -0.23 16.67 4.68
C ARG A 289 -1.73 16.43 4.56
N ILE A 290 -2.53 17.16 5.33
CA ILE A 290 -3.97 17.21 5.18
C ILE A 290 -4.29 18.27 4.11
N GLU A 291 -4.68 17.82 2.93
CA GLU A 291 -5.06 18.72 1.83
C GLU A 291 -6.47 19.28 2.03
N GLU A 292 -7.38 18.44 2.53
CA GLU A 292 -8.77 18.81 2.78
C GLU A 292 -9.31 18.12 4.03
N GLU A 293 -10.10 18.86 4.80
CA GLU A 293 -10.96 18.33 5.86
C GLU A 293 -12.32 17.99 5.25
N THR A 294 -12.83 16.79 5.46
CA THR A 294 -14.01 16.27 4.77
C THR A 294 -14.81 15.31 5.66
N THR A 295 -15.77 14.63 5.08
CA THR A 295 -16.54 13.57 5.75
C THR A 295 -16.67 12.34 4.86
N VAL A 296 -16.87 11.18 5.50
CA VAL A 296 -17.23 9.91 4.86
C VAL A 296 -18.43 9.36 5.62
N ALA A 297 -19.59 9.28 4.97
CA ALA A 297 -20.86 8.87 5.60
C ALA A 297 -21.12 9.57 6.95
N GLY A 298 -20.84 10.88 7.02
CA GLY A 298 -21.03 11.69 8.23
C GLY A 298 -19.91 11.59 9.28
N LYS A 299 -18.94 10.71 9.13
CA LYS A 299 -17.75 10.64 10.00
C LYS A 299 -16.72 11.67 9.58
N SER A 300 -16.05 12.30 10.55
CA SER A 300 -14.91 13.19 10.31
C SER A 300 -13.81 12.45 9.53
N ALA A 301 -13.35 13.03 8.44
CA ALA A 301 -12.38 12.45 7.53
C ALA A 301 -11.42 13.52 6.97
N ILE A 302 -10.32 13.08 6.39
CA ILE A 302 -9.35 13.93 5.69
C ILE A 302 -9.11 13.40 4.28
N ALA A 303 -8.74 14.28 3.36
CA ALA A 303 -8.06 13.92 2.11
C ALA A 303 -6.55 14.16 2.31
N PRO A 304 -5.77 13.11 2.61
CA PRO A 304 -4.34 13.27 2.86
C PRO A 304 -3.54 13.23 1.57
N SER A 305 -2.39 13.91 1.54
CA SER A 305 -1.34 13.66 0.55
C SER A 305 -0.13 13.01 1.19
N ILE A 306 0.57 12.21 0.39
CA ILE A 306 1.80 11.52 0.78
C ILE A 306 2.85 11.79 -0.29
N GLU A 307 4.02 12.26 0.11
CA GLU A 307 5.19 12.48 -0.77
C GLU A 307 6.32 11.54 -0.35
N GLY A 308 6.89 10.85 -1.34
CA GLY A 308 8.04 9.97 -1.18
C GLY A 308 8.85 9.87 -2.47
N TRP A 309 9.83 8.96 -2.51
CA TRP A 309 10.73 8.75 -3.65
C TRP A 309 10.91 7.27 -3.95
N ALA A 310 11.31 6.97 -5.18
CA ALA A 310 11.65 5.62 -5.60
C ALA A 310 12.89 5.62 -6.50
N ILE A 311 13.54 4.47 -6.62
CA ILE A 311 14.72 4.27 -7.47
C ILE A 311 14.55 2.99 -8.28
N VAL A 312 14.64 3.10 -9.60
CA VAL A 312 14.70 1.96 -10.53
C VAL A 312 16.06 1.29 -10.41
N TYR A 313 16.09 -0.03 -10.26
CA TYR A 313 17.34 -0.79 -10.12
C TYR A 313 17.45 -2.02 -11.03
N GLY A 314 16.38 -2.42 -11.74
CA GLY A 314 16.47 -3.61 -12.55
C GLY A 314 15.42 -3.75 -13.65
N TYR A 315 15.79 -4.50 -14.69
CA TYR A 315 14.90 -4.91 -15.77
C TYR A 315 14.90 -6.44 -15.83
N ASN A 316 13.72 -7.04 -15.80
CA ASN A 316 13.57 -8.49 -15.72
C ASN A 316 12.64 -8.99 -16.83
N THR A 317 13.07 -10.02 -17.54
CA THR A 317 12.19 -10.81 -18.39
C THR A 317 11.86 -12.10 -17.64
N ILE A 318 10.66 -12.21 -17.12
CA ILE A 318 10.22 -13.33 -16.29
C ILE A 318 9.36 -14.26 -17.13
N LYS A 319 9.79 -15.53 -17.22
CA LYS A 319 9.03 -16.61 -17.84
C LYS A 319 8.29 -17.40 -16.76
N ILE A 320 6.99 -17.61 -16.95
CA ILE A 320 6.20 -18.57 -16.20
C ILE A 320 5.87 -19.72 -17.15
N ASP A 321 6.31 -20.92 -16.80
CA ASP A 321 6.14 -22.14 -17.60
C ASP A 321 5.12 -23.04 -16.93
N ASP A 322 4.11 -23.48 -17.67
CA ASP A 322 3.06 -24.35 -17.14
C ASP A 322 3.59 -25.72 -16.67
N ASP A 323 4.76 -26.13 -17.17
CA ASP A 323 5.43 -27.38 -16.75
C ASP A 323 6.26 -27.22 -15.45
N ASP A 324 6.47 -25.98 -14.98
CA ASP A 324 7.11 -25.72 -13.68
C ASP A 324 6.11 -26.01 -12.54
N PRO A 325 6.41 -26.96 -11.63
CA PRO A 325 5.54 -27.25 -10.48
C PRO A 325 5.34 -26.04 -9.56
N TYR A 326 6.23 -25.04 -9.64
CA TYR A 326 6.15 -23.78 -8.90
C TYR A 326 5.74 -22.58 -9.77
N ALA A 327 5.08 -22.84 -10.91
CA ALA A 327 4.61 -21.79 -11.83
C ALA A 327 3.82 -20.68 -11.13
N HIS A 328 3.00 -21.04 -10.14
CA HIS A 328 2.16 -20.09 -9.38
C HIS A 328 2.84 -19.55 -8.11
N GLY A 329 4.13 -19.82 -7.94
CA GLY A 329 4.86 -19.39 -6.75
C GLY A 329 4.47 -20.16 -5.48
N PHE A 330 5.21 -19.92 -4.41
CA PHE A 330 4.96 -20.50 -3.08
C PHE A 330 5.43 -19.54 -1.99
N GLN A 331 4.97 -19.77 -0.78
CA GLN A 331 5.50 -19.17 0.45
C GLN A 331 5.86 -20.29 1.42
N VAL A 332 6.98 -20.12 2.12
CA VAL A 332 7.36 -21.01 3.24
C VAL A 332 6.69 -20.44 4.50
N ILE A 333 5.62 -21.07 4.95
CA ILE A 333 4.79 -20.63 6.09
C ILE A 333 5.17 -21.43 7.34
#